data_b2d5a16ec4d6fd6b59c632743ea34026
#
_entry.id   b2d5a16ec4d6fd6b59c632743ea34026
#
_cell.length_a   1.000
_cell.length_b   1.000
_cell.length_c   1.000
_cell.angle_alpha   90.00
_cell.angle_beta   90.00
_cell.angle_gamma   90.00
#
_symmetry.space_group_name_H-M   'P 1'
#
loop_
_entity.id
_entity.type
_entity.pdbx_description
1 polymer ?
#
loop_
_entity_poly.entity_id
_entity_poly.type
_entity_poly.pdbx_seq_one_letter_code
_entity_poly.pdbx_strand_id
1 'polypeptide(L)'
;MTSAPSTRLRVLAFALVVIGCAAGIAGYARHAMRAAQAPPPAPSAAPVVVASARPVALVASTASAAHVAPAPSAAGVRSAASPAATAAASSAHDAVRASMLVRGTALGDSYGHVARAWLDDPDGPREVAPLSCDRVHFAAGSGVCLTAERGALTVYRAVLFDGDFAPRKTLTLAGPPSRARVSPDGRKAAFTVFVNGHAYSMPSFTTRTTIVDAITGDSVVDDLEAWPVTRDGAAFKATDFNFWGVTFTSDGKRFYATLGTGGKTYLVEGDFARRQMHVVADDVECPSLSPDGRRIGFKRRDTTDPGGRFWWHVAVLDLATGQVRVLPGESRSVDDQVEWNGNDELLYAMPLDSQQSSAETDVWAIAADGKTPARRLARFAFSPAVSR
;
A
#
# COMPACT_ATOMS: atom_id res chain seq x y z
N MET A 1 -53.06 -35.96 11.47
CA MET A 1 -53.18 -35.43 10.12
C MET A 1 -53.33 -33.91 10.26
N THR A 2 -52.24 -33.19 10.12
CA THR A 2 -52.21 -31.70 10.19
C THR A 2 -52.54 -31.17 8.78
N SER A 3 -53.69 -30.54 8.61
CA SER A 3 -54.10 -29.94 7.33
C SER A 3 -53.16 -28.79 6.93
N ALA A 4 -52.64 -28.82 5.71
CA ALA A 4 -51.80 -27.76 5.17
C ALA A 4 -52.59 -26.44 5.10
N PRO A 5 -51.98 -25.27 5.46
CA PRO A 5 -52.68 -23.99 5.43
C PRO A 5 -53.11 -23.65 4.00
N SER A 6 -54.31 -23.08 3.88
CA SER A 6 -54.91 -22.74 2.58
C SER A 6 -54.06 -21.71 1.82
N THR A 7 -54.05 -21.74 0.49
CA THR A 7 -53.29 -20.83 -0.38
C THR A 7 -53.54 -19.35 -0.03
N ARG A 8 -54.76 -18.98 0.39
CA ARG A 8 -55.10 -17.62 0.84
C ARG A 8 -54.33 -17.19 2.08
N LEU A 9 -54.15 -18.09 3.04
CA LEU A 9 -53.38 -17.80 4.28
C LEU A 9 -51.88 -17.60 3.97
N ARG A 10 -51.33 -18.38 3.04
CA ARG A 10 -49.92 -18.20 2.60
C ARG A 10 -49.69 -16.88 1.86
N VAL A 11 -50.62 -16.46 1.01
CA VAL A 11 -50.55 -15.16 0.32
C VAL A 11 -50.66 -14.00 1.30
N LEU A 12 -51.57 -14.09 2.29
CA LEU A 12 -51.69 -13.08 3.34
C LEU A 12 -50.43 -12.98 4.20
N ALA A 13 -49.84 -14.10 4.61
CA ALA A 13 -48.58 -14.12 5.37
C ALA A 13 -47.43 -13.52 4.56
N PHE A 14 -47.32 -13.84 3.28
CA PHE A 14 -46.30 -13.25 2.40
C PHE A 14 -46.49 -11.74 2.24
N ALA A 15 -47.72 -11.27 2.01
CA ALA A 15 -48.02 -9.84 1.91
C ALA A 15 -47.65 -9.07 3.20
N LEU A 16 -47.92 -9.63 4.39
CA LEU A 16 -47.55 -9.01 5.66
C LEU A 16 -46.03 -8.92 5.84
N VAL A 17 -45.28 -9.94 5.43
CA VAL A 17 -43.83 -9.93 5.46
C VAL A 17 -43.25 -8.84 4.54
N VAL A 18 -43.77 -8.74 3.32
CA VAL A 18 -43.35 -7.70 2.35
C VAL A 18 -43.63 -6.30 2.86
N ILE A 19 -44.83 -6.06 3.44
CA ILE A 19 -45.20 -4.77 4.04
C ILE A 19 -44.28 -4.45 5.23
N GLY A 20 -43.99 -5.43 6.09
CA GLY A 20 -43.09 -5.27 7.22
C GLY A 20 -41.65 -4.92 6.80
N CYS A 21 -41.13 -5.57 5.79
CA CYS A 21 -39.82 -5.26 5.21
C CYS A 21 -39.80 -3.85 4.59
N ALA A 22 -40.84 -3.46 3.83
CA ALA A 22 -40.90 -2.12 3.26
C ALA A 22 -40.97 -1.02 4.32
N ALA A 23 -41.75 -1.24 5.37
CA ALA A 23 -41.83 -0.31 6.51
C ALA A 23 -40.48 -0.19 7.26
N GLY A 24 -39.75 -1.32 7.46
CA GLY A 24 -38.44 -1.36 8.05
C GLY A 24 -37.40 -0.59 7.22
N ILE A 25 -37.39 -0.79 5.91
CA ILE A 25 -36.50 -0.04 4.99
C ILE A 25 -36.80 1.46 5.04
N ALA A 26 -38.07 1.85 4.99
CA ALA A 26 -38.47 3.26 5.06
C ALA A 26 -38.10 3.91 6.41
N GLY A 27 -38.25 3.16 7.52
CA GLY A 27 -37.83 3.60 8.87
C GLY A 27 -36.33 3.80 8.95
N TYR A 28 -35.54 2.85 8.46
CA TYR A 28 -34.08 2.94 8.42
C TYR A 28 -33.61 4.12 7.55
N ALA A 29 -34.18 4.29 6.36
CA ALA A 29 -33.82 5.39 5.48
C ALA A 29 -34.10 6.77 6.12
N ARG A 30 -35.26 6.92 6.81
CA ARG A 30 -35.55 8.16 7.54
C ARG A 30 -34.59 8.39 8.70
N HIS A 31 -34.20 7.37 9.43
CA HIS A 31 -33.23 7.47 10.51
C HIS A 31 -31.86 7.90 9.98
N ALA A 32 -31.37 7.25 8.92
CA ALA A 32 -30.10 7.56 8.28
C ALA A 32 -30.07 9.00 7.72
N MET A 33 -31.16 9.46 7.08
CA MET A 33 -31.24 10.85 6.61
C MET A 33 -31.24 11.87 7.75
N ARG A 34 -31.90 11.59 8.88
CA ARG A 34 -31.86 12.48 10.05
C ARG A 34 -30.49 12.53 10.70
N ALA A 35 -29.77 11.39 10.77
CA ALA A 35 -28.41 11.34 11.27
C ALA A 35 -27.44 12.14 10.38
N ALA A 36 -27.61 12.08 9.05
CA ALA A 36 -26.80 12.82 8.08
C ALA A 36 -27.09 14.35 8.08
N GLN A 37 -28.24 14.78 8.57
CA GLN A 37 -28.63 16.19 8.69
C GLN A 37 -28.35 16.79 10.07
N ALA A 38 -27.89 16.00 11.04
CA ALA A 38 -27.50 16.52 12.35
C ALA A 38 -26.24 17.41 12.19
N PRO A 39 -26.23 18.63 12.73
CA PRO A 39 -25.03 19.48 12.70
C PRO A 39 -23.90 18.76 13.45
N PRO A 40 -22.64 18.89 12.98
CA PRO A 40 -21.50 18.31 13.66
C PRO A 40 -21.43 18.84 15.10
N PRO A 41 -21.04 18.01 16.08
CA PRO A 41 -20.89 18.48 17.46
C PRO A 41 -19.91 19.65 17.49
N ALA A 42 -20.27 20.71 18.20
CA ALA A 42 -19.41 21.89 18.37
C ALA A 42 -18.06 21.46 18.93
N PRO A 43 -16.92 21.94 18.37
CA PRO A 43 -15.60 21.60 18.86
C PRO A 43 -15.50 22.00 20.34
N SER A 44 -15.22 21.02 21.19
CA SER A 44 -14.91 21.25 22.60
C SER A 44 -13.66 22.13 22.67
N ALA A 45 -13.81 23.34 23.24
CA ALA A 45 -12.71 24.27 23.42
C ALA A 45 -11.69 23.68 24.42
N ALA A 46 -10.61 23.09 23.91
CA ALA A 46 -9.43 22.82 24.69
C ALA A 46 -8.71 24.16 24.99
N PRO A 47 -8.14 24.38 26.18
CA PRO A 47 -7.49 25.65 26.51
C PRO A 47 -6.24 25.85 25.62
N VAL A 48 -6.26 26.95 24.87
CA VAL A 48 -5.11 27.40 24.07
C VAL A 48 -4.05 27.93 25.05
N VAL A 49 -2.97 27.18 25.17
CA VAL A 49 -1.74 27.68 25.82
C VAL A 49 -1.06 28.63 24.81
N VAL A 50 -1.21 29.93 25.07
CA VAL A 50 -0.53 30.98 24.30
C VAL A 50 0.94 31.01 24.73
N ALA A 51 1.82 30.47 23.91
CA ALA A 51 3.25 30.71 24.05
C ALA A 51 3.59 32.09 23.51
N SER A 52 4.00 32.99 24.39
CA SER A 52 4.46 34.34 24.05
C SER A 52 5.70 34.29 23.15
N ALA A 53 5.52 34.66 21.90
CA ALA A 53 6.63 34.90 20.97
C ALA A 53 7.25 36.29 21.26
N ARG A 54 8.56 36.30 21.53
CA ARG A 54 9.33 37.56 21.61
C ARG A 54 9.51 38.11 20.18
N PRO A 55 9.42 39.44 19.97
CA PRO A 55 9.67 40.04 18.64
C PRO A 55 11.16 40.04 18.32
N VAL A 56 11.50 39.50 17.16
CA VAL A 56 12.83 39.67 16.54
C VAL A 56 12.82 40.98 15.75
N ALA A 57 13.73 41.88 16.08
CA ALA A 57 13.89 43.17 15.44
C ALA A 57 14.40 42.99 13.99
N LEU A 58 13.71 43.65 13.06
CA LEU A 58 14.07 43.77 11.66
C LEU A 58 15.20 44.83 11.57
N VAL A 59 16.41 44.42 11.14
CA VAL A 59 17.48 45.37 10.79
C VAL A 59 17.46 45.55 9.27
N ALA A 60 17.06 46.73 8.84
CA ALA A 60 17.14 47.15 7.44
C ALA A 60 18.61 47.48 7.11
N SER A 61 19.16 46.90 6.06
CA SER A 61 20.45 47.25 5.47
C SER A 61 20.21 48.05 4.21
N THR A 62 20.60 49.32 4.25
CA THR A 62 20.68 50.19 3.07
C THR A 62 22.02 50.03 2.41
N ALA A 63 22.00 49.82 1.10
CA ALA A 63 23.17 49.82 0.24
C ALA A 63 23.69 51.24 -0.02
N SER A 64 24.99 51.43 -0.07
CA SER A 64 25.62 52.51 -0.83
C SER A 64 27.00 52.10 -1.34
N ALA A 65 27.28 52.54 -2.55
CA ALA A 65 28.36 52.14 -3.43
C ALA A 65 29.61 52.98 -3.32
N ALA A 66 30.71 52.42 -3.86
CA ALA A 66 31.87 52.98 -4.58
C ALA A 66 33.04 53.59 -3.81
N HIS A 67 34.25 53.13 -3.97
CA HIS A 67 35.36 53.60 -4.83
C HIS A 67 36.72 53.05 -4.41
N VAL A 68 37.36 52.33 -5.35
CA VAL A 68 38.76 52.42 -5.90
C VAL A 68 39.96 52.66 -4.98
N ALA A 69 40.88 51.70 -5.14
CA ALA A 69 42.30 51.47 -4.80
C ALA A 69 43.27 52.69 -4.71
N PRO A 70 44.58 52.52 -4.37
CA PRO A 70 45.49 51.37 -4.46
C PRO A 70 46.46 51.14 -3.27
N ALA A 71 47.23 50.06 -3.38
CA ALA A 71 48.34 49.68 -2.49
C ALA A 71 49.56 50.65 -2.54
N PRO A 72 50.51 50.61 -1.57
CA PRO A 72 51.65 49.71 -1.70
C PRO A 72 52.25 49.12 -0.41
N SER A 73 52.82 47.94 -0.58
CA SER A 73 54.17 47.44 -0.20
C SER A 73 54.75 47.59 1.22
N ALA A 74 55.19 46.45 1.67
CA ALA A 74 56.47 46.06 2.28
C ALA A 74 56.60 45.92 3.82
N ALA A 75 57.10 44.76 4.11
CA ALA A 75 58.13 44.35 5.09
C ALA A 75 57.75 44.15 6.56
N GLY A 76 57.84 42.90 6.95
CA GLY A 76 58.77 42.58 8.00
C GLY A 76 58.26 41.93 9.30
N VAL A 77 58.65 40.68 9.46
CA VAL A 77 59.22 40.08 10.68
C VAL A 77 58.27 39.43 11.73
N ARG A 78 58.32 38.09 11.73
CA ARG A 78 58.46 37.11 12.84
C ARG A 78 57.38 36.96 13.91
N SER A 79 56.83 35.75 13.87
CA SER A 79 56.85 34.69 14.89
C SER A 79 56.11 34.91 16.21
N ALA A 80 54.98 34.21 16.34
CA ALA A 80 54.69 33.39 17.53
C ALA A 80 53.57 32.37 17.15
N ALA A 81 53.91 31.13 17.34
CA ALA A 81 52.97 30.01 17.14
C ALA A 81 51.91 30.00 18.25
N SER A 82 50.66 29.88 17.83
CA SER A 82 49.58 29.43 18.72
C SER A 82 48.78 28.34 18.01
N PRO A 83 48.40 27.25 18.69
CA PRO A 83 47.87 26.08 18.01
C PRO A 83 46.50 26.37 17.40
N ALA A 84 46.42 26.19 16.11
CA ALA A 84 45.15 26.18 15.39
C ALA A 84 44.30 25.00 15.90
N ALA A 85 43.23 25.30 16.59
CA ALA A 85 42.14 24.38 16.77
C ALA A 85 41.54 24.10 15.40
N THR A 86 41.86 22.94 14.86
CA THR A 86 41.25 22.41 13.64
C THR A 86 39.80 22.13 13.98
N ALA A 87 38.93 23.07 13.68
CA ALA A 87 37.48 22.79 13.57
C ALA A 87 37.31 21.85 12.38
N ALA A 88 37.33 20.56 12.67
CA ALA A 88 36.83 19.57 11.73
C ALA A 88 35.37 19.91 11.51
N ALA A 89 35.08 20.58 10.40
CA ALA A 89 33.71 20.64 9.86
C ALA A 89 33.35 19.20 9.55
N SER A 90 32.62 18.58 10.48
CA SER A 90 31.92 17.35 10.27
C SER A 90 30.87 17.64 9.19
N SER A 91 31.21 17.32 7.95
CA SER A 91 30.20 17.11 6.93
C SER A 91 29.44 15.82 7.32
N ALA A 92 28.52 15.96 8.28
CA ALA A 92 27.47 14.99 8.45
C ALA A 92 26.67 15.03 7.13
N HIS A 93 26.95 14.10 6.24
CA HIS A 93 25.93 13.64 5.32
C HIS A 93 24.79 13.20 6.24
N ASP A 94 23.70 13.96 6.25
CA ASP A 94 22.46 13.51 6.85
C ASP A 94 22.09 12.22 6.12
N ALA A 95 22.46 11.09 6.69
CA ALA A 95 22.04 9.81 6.21
C ALA A 95 20.54 9.81 6.33
N VAL A 96 19.85 9.81 5.19
CA VAL A 96 18.37 9.77 5.14
C VAL A 96 17.94 8.61 6.00
N ARG A 97 17.28 8.90 7.11
CA ARG A 97 16.81 7.89 8.06
C ARG A 97 15.85 6.95 7.36
N ALA A 98 16.16 5.66 7.38
CA ALA A 98 15.34 4.65 6.70
C ALA A 98 13.94 4.60 7.31
N SER A 99 12.92 4.63 6.47
CA SER A 99 11.53 4.68 6.88
C SER A 99 10.64 3.77 6.04
N MET A 100 9.44 3.52 6.55
CA MET A 100 8.36 2.91 5.79
C MET A 100 7.10 3.75 5.92
N LEU A 101 6.31 3.85 4.85
CA LEU A 101 4.95 4.29 4.94
C LEU A 101 4.07 3.12 5.33
N VAL A 102 3.07 3.41 6.18
CA VAL A 102 2.05 2.44 6.59
C VAL A 102 0.68 3.11 6.64
N ARG A 103 -0.37 2.33 6.54
CA ARG A 103 -1.70 2.73 6.95
C ARG A 103 -1.83 2.47 8.45
N GLY A 104 -2.21 3.47 9.22
CA GLY A 104 -2.53 3.31 10.65
C GLY A 104 -3.81 2.50 10.85
N THR A 105 -3.78 1.54 11.78
CA THR A 105 -4.93 0.67 12.07
C THR A 105 -5.37 0.72 13.53
N ALA A 106 -4.70 1.49 14.40
CA ALA A 106 -5.21 1.76 15.74
C ALA A 106 -6.56 2.46 15.66
N LEU A 107 -7.55 1.95 16.39
CA LEU A 107 -8.88 2.55 16.45
C LEU A 107 -8.77 3.95 17.09
N GLY A 108 -9.39 4.95 16.46
CA GLY A 108 -9.35 6.35 16.87
C GLY A 108 -9.23 7.30 15.68
N ASP A 109 -8.88 8.55 15.93
CA ASP A 109 -8.88 9.65 14.95
C ASP A 109 -7.88 9.43 13.79
N SER A 110 -6.79 8.71 14.03
CA SER A 110 -5.78 8.40 13.02
C SER A 110 -6.04 7.09 12.26
N TYR A 111 -7.17 6.40 12.52
CA TYR A 111 -7.51 5.17 11.81
C TYR A 111 -7.63 5.38 10.30
N GLY A 112 -6.92 4.58 9.53
CA GLY A 112 -6.89 4.66 8.07
C GLY A 112 -5.90 5.69 7.52
N HIS A 113 -5.37 6.60 8.33
CA HIS A 113 -4.40 7.59 7.87
C HIS A 113 -3.07 6.95 7.49
N VAL A 114 -2.44 7.50 6.46
CA VAL A 114 -1.06 7.17 6.10
C VAL A 114 -0.13 7.77 7.16
N ALA A 115 0.87 6.99 7.56
CA ALA A 115 1.88 7.46 8.49
C ALA A 115 3.26 7.00 8.06
N ARG A 116 4.27 7.82 8.32
CA ARG A 116 5.69 7.44 8.21
C ARG A 116 6.15 6.89 9.54
N ALA A 117 6.69 5.67 9.52
CA ALA A 117 7.34 5.02 10.65
C ALA A 117 8.83 4.82 10.33
N TRP A 118 9.70 4.98 11.34
CA TRP A 118 11.14 4.82 11.18
C TRP A 118 11.54 3.35 11.37
N LEU A 119 12.39 2.81 10.50
CA LEU A 119 12.75 1.39 10.57
C LEU A 119 13.64 1.03 11.76
N ASP A 120 14.32 1.99 12.34
CA ASP A 120 15.11 1.85 13.56
C ASP A 120 14.27 1.99 14.87
N ASP A 121 13.04 2.55 14.77
CA ASP A 121 12.06 2.65 15.85
C ASP A 121 10.62 2.53 15.30
N PRO A 122 10.20 1.33 14.83
CA PRO A 122 8.94 1.17 14.10
C PRO A 122 7.67 1.34 14.95
N ASP A 123 7.79 1.18 16.27
CA ASP A 123 6.72 1.41 17.25
C ASP A 123 6.77 2.81 17.89
N GLY A 124 7.76 3.62 17.55
CA GLY A 124 7.92 4.99 18.01
C GLY A 124 6.91 5.97 17.41
N PRO A 125 7.08 7.26 17.70
CA PRO A 125 6.21 8.32 17.15
C PRO A 125 6.22 8.31 15.62
N ARG A 126 5.02 8.37 15.01
CA ARG A 126 4.81 8.38 13.57
C ARG A 126 4.41 9.77 13.08
N GLU A 127 4.87 10.12 11.90
CA GLU A 127 4.41 11.32 11.19
C GLU A 127 3.14 10.98 10.43
N VAL A 128 1.98 11.42 10.93
CA VAL A 128 0.67 11.13 10.33
C VAL A 128 0.38 12.16 9.25
N ALA A 129 0.11 11.66 8.03
CA ALA A 129 -0.28 12.47 6.88
C ALA A 129 -1.80 12.73 6.84
N PRO A 130 -2.26 13.83 6.22
CA PRO A 130 -3.69 14.13 6.05
C PRO A 130 -4.36 13.27 4.96
N LEU A 131 -3.83 12.09 4.67
CA LEU A 131 -4.29 11.19 3.62
C LEU A 131 -4.76 9.88 4.24
N SER A 132 -6.00 9.47 3.96
CA SER A 132 -6.58 8.22 4.45
C SER A 132 -6.74 7.21 3.32
N CYS A 133 -6.24 5.99 3.52
CA CYS A 133 -6.19 4.94 2.50
C CYS A 133 -6.67 3.59 3.04
N ASP A 134 -7.26 2.77 2.18
CA ASP A 134 -7.44 1.34 2.43
C ASP A 134 -6.15 0.56 2.08
N ARG A 135 -5.42 1.01 1.04
CA ARG A 135 -4.09 0.51 0.64
C ARG A 135 -3.20 1.68 0.25
N VAL A 136 -1.91 1.60 0.56
CA VAL A 136 -0.92 2.61 0.18
C VAL A 136 0.36 1.94 -0.28
N HIS A 137 1.02 2.52 -1.27
CA HIS A 137 2.40 2.21 -1.60
C HIS A 137 3.13 3.48 -2.05
N PHE A 138 4.43 3.55 -1.77
CA PHE A 138 5.25 4.73 -2.05
C PHE A 138 6.66 4.30 -2.45
N ALA A 139 7.20 4.93 -3.48
CA ALA A 139 8.60 4.77 -3.89
C ALA A 139 9.08 6.03 -4.62
N ALA A 140 10.34 6.42 -4.45
CA ALA A 140 11.03 7.48 -5.18
C ALA A 140 10.19 8.77 -5.33
N GLY A 141 9.59 9.26 -4.24
CA GLY A 141 8.84 10.52 -4.22
C GLY A 141 7.45 10.45 -4.86
N SER A 142 6.96 9.27 -5.20
CA SER A 142 5.60 9.07 -5.74
C SER A 142 4.85 8.03 -4.93
N GLY A 143 3.57 8.25 -4.70
CA GLY A 143 2.70 7.35 -3.96
C GLY A 143 1.37 7.09 -4.63
N VAL A 144 0.75 5.98 -4.28
CA VAL A 144 -0.61 5.61 -4.63
C VAL A 144 -1.38 5.24 -3.38
N CYS A 145 -2.50 5.88 -3.17
CA CYS A 145 -3.46 5.66 -2.08
C CYS A 145 -4.76 5.16 -2.69
N LEU A 146 -5.18 3.97 -2.34
CA LEU A 146 -6.48 3.43 -2.73
C LEU A 146 -7.45 3.62 -1.56
N THR A 147 -8.61 4.20 -1.82
CA THR A 147 -9.58 4.53 -0.77
C THR A 147 -11.00 4.22 -1.19
N ALA A 148 -11.87 3.99 -0.22
CA ALA A 148 -13.31 3.86 -0.36
C ALA A 148 -13.98 5.01 0.40
N GLU A 149 -14.59 5.93 -0.33
CA GLU A 149 -15.44 6.98 0.21
C GLU A 149 -16.83 6.39 0.50
N ARG A 150 -17.09 6.12 1.76
CA ARG A 150 -18.34 5.47 2.22
C ARG A 150 -19.41 6.52 2.50
N GLY A 151 -20.45 6.55 1.66
CA GLY A 151 -21.62 7.42 1.77
C GLY A 151 -22.89 6.64 1.46
N ALA A 152 -23.89 7.32 0.88
CA ALA A 152 -25.09 6.66 0.36
C ALA A 152 -24.76 5.65 -0.74
N LEU A 153 -23.75 5.95 -1.53
CA LEU A 153 -23.06 5.02 -2.44
C LEU A 153 -21.58 5.05 -2.10
N THR A 154 -20.94 3.89 -2.09
CA THR A 154 -19.48 3.82 -1.92
C THR A 154 -18.80 4.14 -3.25
N VAL A 155 -17.88 5.09 -3.25
CA VAL A 155 -17.05 5.45 -4.39
C VAL A 155 -15.61 5.05 -4.09
N TYR A 156 -14.98 4.32 -5.02
CA TYR A 156 -13.60 3.89 -4.87
C TYR A 156 -12.68 4.78 -5.71
N ARG A 157 -11.53 5.16 -5.14
CA ARG A 157 -10.59 6.05 -5.79
C ARG A 157 -9.15 5.57 -5.63
N ALA A 158 -8.33 5.91 -6.63
CA ALA A 158 -6.88 5.92 -6.50
C ALA A 158 -6.40 7.37 -6.51
N VAL A 159 -5.73 7.79 -5.46
CA VAL A 159 -5.10 9.10 -5.34
C VAL A 159 -3.60 8.92 -5.53
N LEU A 160 -3.05 9.50 -6.60
CA LEU A 160 -1.62 9.62 -6.81
C LEU A 160 -1.13 10.85 -6.04
N PHE A 161 -0.05 10.71 -5.27
CA PHE A 161 0.44 11.77 -4.39
C PHE A 161 1.98 11.87 -4.45
N ASP A 162 2.53 12.99 -3.99
CA ASP A 162 3.98 13.24 -3.96
C ASP A 162 4.62 12.94 -2.59
N GLY A 163 5.91 13.29 -2.45
CA GLY A 163 6.67 13.08 -1.23
C GLY A 163 6.17 13.86 -0.01
N ASP A 164 5.44 14.93 -0.24
CA ASP A 164 4.81 15.78 0.78
C ASP A 164 3.35 15.39 1.05
N PHE A 165 2.92 14.23 0.51
CA PHE A 165 1.55 13.72 0.56
C PHE A 165 0.50 14.59 -0.15
N ALA A 166 0.93 15.54 -0.99
CA ALA A 166 0.02 16.36 -1.77
C ALA A 166 -0.55 15.55 -2.96
N PRO A 167 -1.90 15.53 -3.12
CA PRO A 167 -2.53 14.83 -4.24
C PRO A 167 -2.14 15.44 -5.59
N ARG A 168 -1.64 14.61 -6.51
CA ARG A 168 -1.36 14.97 -7.92
C ARG A 168 -2.55 14.69 -8.81
N LYS A 169 -3.16 13.52 -8.66
CA LYS A 169 -4.28 13.06 -9.50
C LYS A 169 -5.18 12.11 -8.73
N THR A 170 -6.48 12.20 -8.98
CA THR A 170 -7.46 11.25 -8.46
C THR A 170 -8.15 10.53 -9.62
N LEU A 171 -8.19 9.21 -9.55
CA LEU A 171 -8.81 8.33 -10.54
C LEU A 171 -9.97 7.58 -9.88
N THR A 172 -11.07 7.39 -10.61
CA THR A 172 -12.18 6.56 -10.15
C THR A 172 -11.88 5.10 -10.43
N LEU A 173 -12.13 4.24 -9.45
CA LEU A 173 -11.91 2.80 -9.54
C LEU A 173 -13.23 2.06 -9.78
N ALA A 174 -13.16 0.92 -10.48
CA ALA A 174 -14.32 0.10 -10.82
C ALA A 174 -14.87 -0.72 -9.65
N GLY A 175 -14.15 -0.81 -8.53
CA GLY A 175 -14.60 -1.62 -7.39
C GLY A 175 -13.65 -1.53 -6.19
N PRO A 176 -13.86 -2.38 -5.16
CA PRO A 176 -13.08 -2.38 -3.93
C PRO A 176 -11.58 -2.54 -4.16
N PRO A 177 -10.74 -1.71 -3.50
CA PRO A 177 -9.29 -1.83 -3.58
C PRO A 177 -8.76 -3.16 -3.05
N SER A 178 -7.74 -3.69 -3.72
CA SER A 178 -7.10 -4.93 -3.31
C SER A 178 -5.58 -4.78 -3.12
N ARG A 179 -4.85 -4.41 -4.16
CA ARG A 179 -3.38 -4.29 -4.15
C ARG A 179 -2.93 -2.98 -4.79
N ALA A 180 -1.80 -2.45 -4.32
CA ALA A 180 -1.20 -1.22 -4.82
C ALA A 180 0.32 -1.36 -4.86
N ARG A 181 0.98 -0.84 -5.89
CA ARG A 181 2.44 -0.83 -6.02
C ARG A 181 2.90 0.35 -6.87
N VAL A 182 3.93 1.05 -6.43
CA VAL A 182 4.66 2.05 -7.22
C VAL A 182 5.98 1.44 -7.66
N SER A 183 6.40 1.73 -8.89
CA SER A 183 7.68 1.26 -9.42
C SER A 183 8.87 1.88 -8.66
N PRO A 184 10.01 1.21 -8.56
CA PRO A 184 11.18 1.70 -7.82
C PRO A 184 11.69 3.07 -8.29
N ASP A 185 11.44 3.44 -9.55
CA ASP A 185 11.78 4.75 -10.12
C ASP A 185 10.71 5.83 -9.90
N GLY A 186 9.60 5.50 -9.22
CA GLY A 186 8.49 6.41 -8.93
C GLY A 186 7.64 6.81 -10.13
N ARG A 187 7.83 6.20 -11.31
CA ARG A 187 7.17 6.64 -12.55
C ARG A 187 5.88 5.91 -12.88
N LYS A 188 5.68 4.71 -12.36
CA LYS A 188 4.47 3.91 -12.61
C LYS A 188 3.80 3.54 -11.31
N ALA A 189 2.47 3.53 -11.31
CA ALA A 189 1.67 3.00 -10.22
C ALA A 189 0.75 1.91 -10.77
N ALA A 190 0.73 0.76 -10.12
CA ALA A 190 -0.20 -0.31 -10.40
C ALA A 190 -1.20 -0.45 -9.26
N PHE A 191 -2.44 -0.74 -9.60
CA PHE A 191 -3.46 -1.06 -8.63
C PHE A 191 -4.42 -2.13 -9.16
N THR A 192 -4.84 -2.99 -8.26
CA THR A 192 -5.82 -4.05 -8.51
C THR A 192 -7.09 -3.77 -7.71
N VAL A 193 -8.24 -3.90 -8.35
CA VAL A 193 -9.56 -3.80 -7.71
C VAL A 193 -10.35 -5.07 -7.98
N PHE A 194 -11.28 -5.42 -7.08
CA PHE A 194 -12.27 -6.45 -7.37
C PHE A 194 -13.40 -5.86 -8.22
N VAL A 195 -13.70 -6.50 -9.34
CA VAL A 195 -14.87 -6.16 -10.19
C VAL A 195 -16.06 -7.01 -9.79
N ASN A 196 -15.79 -8.27 -9.41
CA ASN A 196 -16.78 -9.17 -8.83
C ASN A 196 -16.13 -9.89 -7.63
N GLY A 197 -16.92 -10.13 -6.57
CA GLY A 197 -16.37 -10.62 -5.30
C GLY A 197 -15.62 -9.51 -4.54
N HIS A 198 -14.98 -9.87 -3.41
CA HIS A 198 -14.24 -8.92 -2.56
C HIS A 198 -13.09 -9.56 -1.79
N ALA A 199 -12.77 -10.82 -2.06
CA ALA A 199 -11.66 -11.53 -1.44
C ALA A 199 -11.12 -12.65 -2.33
N TYR A 200 -9.82 -12.92 -2.26
CA TYR A 200 -9.16 -14.01 -2.99
C TYR A 200 -9.54 -15.40 -2.46
N SER A 201 -10.10 -15.47 -1.26
CA SER A 201 -10.62 -16.71 -0.66
C SER A 201 -12.01 -17.10 -1.17
N MET A 202 -12.68 -16.26 -1.96
CA MET A 202 -13.99 -16.57 -2.53
C MET A 202 -13.88 -17.60 -3.67
N PRO A 203 -14.89 -18.45 -3.85
CA PRO A 203 -14.92 -19.44 -4.93
C PRO A 203 -14.86 -18.81 -6.34
N SER A 204 -15.41 -17.59 -6.47
CA SER A 204 -15.33 -16.82 -7.71
C SER A 204 -15.10 -15.35 -7.37
N PHE A 205 -14.13 -14.76 -8.03
CA PHE A 205 -13.86 -13.32 -8.02
C PHE A 205 -13.30 -12.93 -9.39
N THR A 206 -13.47 -11.68 -9.76
CA THR A 206 -12.77 -11.08 -10.90
C THR A 206 -12.12 -9.80 -10.46
N THR A 207 -10.96 -9.53 -11.02
CA THR A 207 -10.17 -8.33 -10.73
C THR A 207 -9.96 -7.50 -12.00
N ARG A 208 -9.66 -6.23 -11.82
CA ARG A 208 -9.08 -5.39 -12.85
C ARG A 208 -7.76 -4.87 -12.33
N THR A 209 -6.69 -5.07 -13.10
CA THR A 209 -5.37 -4.55 -12.78
C THR A 209 -4.94 -3.52 -13.81
N THR A 210 -4.79 -2.29 -13.34
CA THR A 210 -4.44 -1.11 -14.13
C THR A 210 -3.04 -0.63 -13.75
N ILE A 211 -2.28 -0.13 -14.74
CA ILE A 211 -1.00 0.52 -14.54
C ILE A 211 -1.07 1.92 -15.16
N VAL A 212 -0.69 2.93 -14.40
CA VAL A 212 -0.71 4.34 -14.82
C VAL A 212 0.66 4.99 -14.66
N ASP A 213 0.87 6.10 -15.31
CA ASP A 213 1.93 7.04 -14.97
C ASP A 213 1.64 7.61 -13.56
N ALA A 214 2.60 7.51 -12.64
CA ALA A 214 2.40 7.87 -11.24
C ALA A 214 2.36 9.39 -11.01
N ILE A 215 2.70 10.18 -12.01
CA ILE A 215 2.74 11.64 -11.94
C ILE A 215 1.49 12.24 -12.58
N THR A 216 1.18 11.81 -13.82
CA THR A 216 0.08 12.39 -14.60
C THR A 216 -1.24 11.65 -14.43
N GLY A 217 -1.20 10.38 -14.04
CA GLY A 217 -2.35 9.48 -13.98
C GLY A 217 -2.78 8.93 -15.33
N ASP A 218 -2.00 9.20 -16.39
CA ASP A 218 -2.31 8.67 -17.71
C ASP A 218 -2.16 7.15 -17.74
N SER A 219 -3.06 6.50 -18.48
CA SER A 219 -3.06 5.05 -18.58
C SER A 219 -1.85 4.54 -19.36
N VAL A 220 -1.10 3.64 -18.76
CA VAL A 220 -0.06 2.83 -19.41
C VAL A 220 -0.65 1.48 -19.83
N VAL A 221 -1.47 0.89 -18.97
CA VAL A 221 -2.23 -0.34 -19.19
C VAL A 221 -3.57 -0.20 -18.49
N ASP A 222 -4.65 -0.13 -19.25
CA ASP A 222 -6.00 -0.01 -18.69
C ASP A 222 -6.43 -1.28 -17.97
N ASP A 223 -6.07 -2.42 -18.54
CA ASP A 223 -6.35 -3.74 -17.99
C ASP A 223 -5.32 -4.74 -18.50
N LEU A 224 -4.69 -5.49 -17.58
CA LEU A 224 -3.72 -6.52 -17.95
C LEU A 224 -4.36 -7.67 -18.76
N GLU A 225 -5.66 -7.90 -18.62
CA GLU A 225 -6.36 -8.94 -19.40
C GLU A 225 -6.33 -8.68 -20.92
N ALA A 226 -6.11 -7.43 -21.32
CA ALA A 226 -5.98 -7.07 -22.74
C ALA A 226 -4.65 -7.49 -23.37
N TRP A 227 -3.66 -7.88 -22.55
CA TRP A 227 -2.34 -8.25 -23.07
C TRP A 227 -2.22 -9.73 -23.35
N PRO A 228 -1.61 -10.13 -24.50
CA PRO A 228 -1.39 -11.54 -24.82
C PRO A 228 -0.42 -12.18 -23.82
N VAL A 229 -0.72 -13.44 -23.47
CA VAL A 229 0.12 -14.27 -22.60
C VAL A 229 0.66 -15.45 -23.40
N THR A 230 1.92 -15.80 -23.17
CA THR A 230 2.52 -17.02 -23.68
C THR A 230 2.97 -17.92 -22.53
N ARG A 231 2.95 -19.24 -22.75
CA ARG A 231 3.52 -20.24 -21.87
C ARG A 231 4.30 -21.24 -22.72
N ASP A 232 5.54 -21.49 -22.35
CA ASP A 232 6.43 -22.40 -23.09
C ASP A 232 6.54 -22.08 -24.59
N GLY A 233 6.51 -20.76 -24.92
CA GLY A 233 6.56 -20.26 -26.30
C GLY A 233 5.24 -20.33 -27.08
N ALA A 234 4.20 -20.96 -26.55
CA ALA A 234 2.89 -21.05 -27.17
C ALA A 234 1.91 -20.01 -26.58
N ALA A 235 0.89 -19.60 -27.37
CA ALA A 235 -0.16 -18.72 -26.88
C ALA A 235 -0.95 -19.40 -25.73
N PHE A 236 -1.04 -18.72 -24.59
CA PHE A 236 -1.82 -19.16 -23.44
C PHE A 236 -3.05 -18.26 -23.30
N LYS A 237 -4.25 -18.84 -23.43
CA LYS A 237 -5.51 -18.10 -23.41
C LYS A 237 -6.56 -18.90 -22.65
N ALA A 238 -7.33 -18.18 -21.82
CA ALA A 238 -8.52 -18.69 -21.18
C ALA A 238 -9.51 -17.52 -20.98
N THR A 239 -10.78 -17.82 -20.81
CA THR A 239 -11.85 -16.83 -20.63
C THR A 239 -11.96 -16.34 -19.21
N ASP A 240 -11.30 -17.01 -18.26
CA ASP A 240 -11.30 -16.74 -16.82
C ASP A 240 -9.97 -16.17 -16.33
N PHE A 241 -9.19 -15.55 -17.20
CA PHE A 241 -7.98 -14.87 -16.80
C PHE A 241 -8.29 -13.76 -15.78
N ASN A 242 -7.50 -13.72 -14.72
CA ASN A 242 -7.51 -12.68 -13.69
C ASN A 242 -6.08 -12.28 -13.36
N PHE A 243 -5.81 -10.98 -13.20
CA PHE A 243 -4.48 -10.50 -12.85
C PHE A 243 -4.50 -9.68 -11.57
N TRP A 244 -3.50 -9.88 -10.69
CA TRP A 244 -3.33 -9.08 -9.47
C TRP A 244 -1.89 -9.05 -8.97
N GLY A 245 -1.60 -8.14 -8.03
CA GLY A 245 -0.34 -8.12 -7.30
C GLY A 245 0.87 -7.79 -8.17
N VAL A 246 0.83 -6.65 -8.90
CA VAL A 246 1.96 -6.19 -9.72
C VAL A 246 3.17 -5.81 -8.86
N THR A 247 4.36 -6.14 -9.35
CA THR A 247 5.65 -5.61 -8.90
C THR A 247 6.53 -5.28 -10.10
N PHE A 248 7.38 -4.27 -10.00
CA PHE A 248 8.14 -3.76 -11.15
C PHE A 248 9.63 -4.09 -11.05
N THR A 249 10.29 -4.23 -12.20
CA THR A 249 11.75 -4.25 -12.27
C THR A 249 12.32 -2.86 -11.98
N SER A 250 13.55 -2.81 -11.47
CA SER A 250 14.22 -1.55 -11.10
C SER A 250 14.45 -0.60 -12.29
N ASP A 251 14.58 -1.14 -13.51
CA ASP A 251 14.70 -0.37 -14.74
C ASP A 251 13.36 0.14 -15.31
N GLY A 252 12.24 -0.23 -14.66
CA GLY A 252 10.88 0.16 -15.05
C GLY A 252 10.41 -0.37 -16.40
N LYS A 253 11.16 -1.30 -17.05
CA LYS A 253 10.83 -1.83 -18.38
C LYS A 253 9.94 -3.07 -18.34
N ARG A 254 9.96 -3.80 -17.22
CA ARG A 254 9.19 -5.02 -17.02
C ARG A 254 8.47 -4.99 -15.68
N PHE A 255 7.55 -5.90 -15.53
CA PHE A 255 6.84 -6.15 -14.26
C PHE A 255 6.57 -7.64 -14.10
N TYR A 256 6.27 -8.04 -12.88
CA TYR A 256 5.71 -9.35 -12.57
C TYR A 256 4.32 -9.19 -11.99
N ALA A 257 3.44 -10.15 -12.25
CA ALA A 257 2.09 -10.19 -11.70
C ALA A 257 1.64 -11.63 -11.50
N THR A 258 0.59 -11.82 -10.70
CA THR A 258 -0.13 -13.09 -10.67
C THR A 258 -1.11 -13.15 -11.83
N LEU A 259 -1.14 -14.26 -12.54
CA LEU A 259 -2.22 -14.69 -13.42
C LEU A 259 -2.96 -15.86 -12.77
N GLY A 260 -4.26 -15.71 -12.56
CA GLY A 260 -5.16 -16.78 -12.12
C GLY A 260 -6.01 -17.29 -13.27
N THR A 261 -6.13 -18.61 -13.43
CA THR A 261 -7.06 -19.27 -14.37
C THR A 261 -7.22 -20.76 -14.02
N GLY A 262 -8.40 -21.31 -14.22
CA GLY A 262 -8.69 -22.72 -13.97
C GLY A 262 -8.40 -23.16 -12.52
N GLY A 263 -8.53 -22.25 -11.55
CA GLY A 263 -8.22 -22.51 -10.15
C GLY A 263 -6.72 -22.56 -9.82
N LYS A 264 -5.84 -22.31 -10.78
CA LYS A 264 -4.37 -22.26 -10.64
C LYS A 264 -3.89 -20.82 -10.70
N THR A 265 -2.68 -20.59 -10.19
CA THR A 265 -2.01 -19.30 -10.23
C THR A 265 -0.62 -19.43 -10.85
N TYR A 266 -0.21 -18.39 -11.55
CA TYR A 266 1.05 -18.34 -12.29
C TYR A 266 1.73 -16.99 -12.03
N LEU A 267 3.05 -16.99 -11.97
CA LEU A 267 3.84 -15.76 -12.11
C LEU A 267 3.98 -15.46 -13.60
N VAL A 268 3.58 -14.27 -14.02
CA VAL A 268 3.85 -13.76 -15.36
C VAL A 268 4.86 -12.62 -15.29
N GLU A 269 5.76 -12.56 -16.27
CA GLU A 269 6.60 -11.40 -16.55
C GLU A 269 5.98 -10.64 -17.73
N GLY A 270 5.76 -9.34 -17.56
CA GLY A 270 5.24 -8.43 -18.60
C GLY A 270 6.32 -7.48 -19.10
N ASP A 271 6.35 -7.27 -20.43
CA ASP A 271 7.25 -6.35 -21.12
C ASP A 271 6.45 -5.17 -21.69
N PHE A 272 6.73 -3.96 -21.21
CA PHE A 272 6.01 -2.75 -21.61
C PHE A 272 6.23 -2.40 -23.09
N ALA A 273 7.42 -2.63 -23.62
CA ALA A 273 7.73 -2.30 -25.02
C ALA A 273 7.03 -3.24 -25.98
N ARG A 274 6.94 -4.53 -25.63
CA ARG A 274 6.29 -5.55 -26.45
C ARG A 274 4.79 -5.67 -26.20
N ARG A 275 4.30 -5.11 -25.08
CA ARG A 275 2.91 -5.21 -24.63
C ARG A 275 2.41 -6.67 -24.56
N GLN A 276 3.23 -7.54 -23.99
CA GLN A 276 2.95 -8.97 -23.86
C GLN A 276 3.46 -9.50 -22.52
N MET A 277 2.93 -10.64 -22.11
CA MET A 277 3.34 -11.35 -20.91
C MET A 277 3.74 -12.79 -21.23
N HIS A 278 4.60 -13.37 -20.40
CA HIS A 278 4.87 -14.81 -20.46
C HIS A 278 4.89 -15.40 -19.05
N VAL A 279 4.49 -16.66 -18.93
CA VAL A 279 4.51 -17.40 -17.68
C VAL A 279 5.96 -17.75 -17.31
N VAL A 280 6.33 -17.45 -16.06
CA VAL A 280 7.68 -17.68 -15.51
C VAL A 280 7.69 -18.86 -14.54
N ALA A 281 6.65 -18.95 -13.68
CA ALA A 281 6.55 -20.01 -12.68
C ALA A 281 5.08 -20.30 -12.34
N ASP A 282 4.82 -21.46 -11.76
CA ASP A 282 3.52 -21.89 -11.28
C ASP A 282 3.38 -21.58 -9.77
N ASP A 283 2.13 -21.52 -9.26
CA ASP A 283 1.76 -21.42 -7.84
C ASP A 283 2.29 -20.17 -7.11
N VAL A 284 2.35 -19.04 -7.81
CA VAL A 284 2.78 -17.75 -7.26
C VAL A 284 1.61 -16.79 -7.17
N GLU A 285 1.39 -16.21 -5.98
CA GLU A 285 0.37 -15.18 -5.75
C GLU A 285 0.98 -13.92 -5.10
N CYS A 286 0.52 -12.74 -5.54
CA CYS A 286 0.93 -11.44 -5.03
C CYS A 286 2.47 -11.27 -4.96
N PRO A 287 3.18 -11.36 -6.09
CA PRO A 287 4.63 -11.27 -6.13
C PRO A 287 5.15 -9.90 -5.68
N SER A 288 6.32 -9.91 -5.08
CA SER A 288 7.13 -8.72 -4.78
C SER A 288 8.59 -9.01 -5.17
N LEU A 289 9.13 -8.24 -6.10
CA LEU A 289 10.49 -8.39 -6.58
C LEU A 289 11.48 -7.80 -5.58
N SER A 290 12.53 -8.54 -5.25
CA SER A 290 13.61 -8.04 -4.41
C SER A 290 14.34 -6.85 -5.06
N PRO A 291 14.93 -5.93 -4.28
CA PRO A 291 15.67 -4.79 -4.83
C PRO A 291 16.80 -5.15 -5.79
N ASP A 292 17.46 -6.28 -5.56
CA ASP A 292 18.52 -6.81 -6.44
C ASP A 292 17.97 -7.48 -7.71
N GLY A 293 16.63 -7.60 -7.84
CA GLY A 293 15.97 -8.19 -9.00
C GLY A 293 16.10 -9.71 -9.13
N ARG A 294 16.60 -10.41 -8.09
CA ARG A 294 16.94 -11.84 -8.18
C ARG A 294 15.87 -12.76 -7.63
N ARG A 295 15.03 -12.26 -6.72
CA ARG A 295 14.07 -13.09 -5.98
C ARG A 295 12.68 -12.48 -6.01
N ILE A 296 11.66 -13.33 -5.98
CA ILE A 296 10.26 -12.94 -5.76
C ILE A 296 9.85 -13.44 -4.37
N GLY A 297 9.49 -12.52 -3.48
CA GLY A 297 8.71 -12.82 -2.29
C GLY A 297 7.24 -12.93 -2.68
N PHE A 298 6.53 -13.95 -2.20
CA PHE A 298 5.14 -14.17 -2.60
C PHE A 298 4.37 -14.99 -1.58
N LYS A 299 3.06 -15.05 -1.72
CA LYS A 299 2.22 -15.99 -0.99
C LYS A 299 1.95 -17.23 -1.83
N ARG A 300 2.30 -18.39 -1.29
CA ARG A 300 2.04 -19.71 -1.89
C ARG A 300 0.79 -20.31 -1.27
N ARG A 301 -0.17 -20.65 -2.12
CA ARG A 301 -1.40 -21.31 -1.65
C ARG A 301 -1.14 -22.77 -1.32
N ASP A 302 -1.59 -23.20 -0.13
CA ASP A 302 -1.72 -24.59 0.21
C ASP A 302 -3.21 -24.99 0.12
N THR A 303 -3.47 -26.02 -0.66
CA THR A 303 -4.83 -26.56 -0.87
C THR A 303 -5.15 -27.71 0.05
N THR A 304 -4.24 -28.07 0.96
CA THR A 304 -4.37 -29.23 1.83
C THR A 304 -4.95 -28.93 3.21
N ASP A 305 -5.44 -27.70 3.46
CA ASP A 305 -6.14 -27.40 4.72
C ASP A 305 -7.35 -28.34 4.88
N PRO A 306 -7.43 -29.12 5.97
CA PRO A 306 -8.55 -30.03 6.25
C PRO A 306 -9.93 -29.36 6.27
N GLY A 307 -9.98 -28.04 6.44
CA GLY A 307 -11.20 -27.25 6.43
C GLY A 307 -11.63 -26.76 5.05
N GLY A 308 -10.91 -27.05 3.98
CA GLY A 308 -11.19 -26.59 2.63
C GLY A 308 -11.02 -25.07 2.43
N ARG A 309 -10.39 -24.39 3.39
CA ARG A 309 -10.04 -22.96 3.27
C ARG A 309 -8.68 -22.81 2.63
N PHE A 310 -8.51 -21.75 1.84
CA PHE A 310 -7.21 -21.40 1.32
C PHE A 310 -6.29 -20.99 2.47
N TRP A 311 -5.09 -21.56 2.47
CA TRP A 311 -4.01 -21.21 3.38
C TRP A 311 -2.83 -20.71 2.58
N TRP A 312 -2.28 -19.57 2.94
CA TRP A 312 -1.16 -18.98 2.25
C TRP A 312 0.08 -18.92 3.11
N HIS A 313 1.15 -19.53 2.62
CA HIS A 313 2.47 -19.46 3.22
C HIS A 313 3.28 -18.36 2.55
N VAL A 314 4.12 -17.64 3.31
CA VAL A 314 5.13 -16.75 2.74
C VAL A 314 6.23 -17.61 2.12
N ALA A 315 6.62 -17.31 0.90
CA ALA A 315 7.63 -18.04 0.16
C ALA A 315 8.53 -17.10 -0.64
N VAL A 316 9.70 -17.60 -1.03
CA VAL A 316 10.68 -16.92 -1.89
C VAL A 316 11.00 -17.81 -3.07
N LEU A 317 10.89 -17.27 -4.28
CA LEU A 317 11.34 -17.86 -5.53
C LEU A 317 12.66 -17.21 -5.95
N ASP A 318 13.68 -18.00 -6.24
CA ASP A 318 14.88 -17.57 -6.92
C ASP A 318 14.64 -17.59 -8.43
N LEU A 319 14.75 -16.45 -9.10
CA LEU A 319 14.40 -16.30 -10.50
C LEU A 319 15.42 -16.97 -11.45
N ALA A 320 16.67 -17.14 -11.02
CA ALA A 320 17.70 -17.75 -11.84
C ALA A 320 17.63 -19.27 -11.83
N THR A 321 17.24 -19.86 -10.70
CA THR A 321 17.23 -21.32 -10.51
C THR A 321 15.82 -21.92 -10.57
N GLY A 322 14.78 -21.11 -10.41
CA GLY A 322 13.39 -21.54 -10.26
C GLY A 322 13.10 -22.21 -8.92
N GLN A 323 14.05 -22.19 -7.98
CA GLN A 323 13.86 -22.80 -6.66
C GLN A 323 12.89 -21.98 -5.78
N VAL A 324 11.90 -22.68 -5.24
CA VAL A 324 10.95 -22.11 -4.28
C VAL A 324 11.30 -22.56 -2.85
N ARG A 325 11.37 -21.60 -1.94
CA ARG A 325 11.54 -21.84 -0.51
C ARG A 325 10.33 -21.29 0.24
N VAL A 326 9.55 -22.15 0.89
CA VAL A 326 8.54 -21.73 1.88
C VAL A 326 9.27 -21.34 3.16
N LEU A 327 8.83 -20.26 3.79
CA LEU A 327 9.44 -19.73 5.02
C LEU A 327 8.73 -20.31 6.26
N PRO A 328 9.26 -21.32 6.93
CA PRO A 328 8.55 -22.02 8.01
C PRO A 328 8.45 -21.21 9.30
N GLY A 329 9.19 -20.11 9.40
CA GLY A 329 9.13 -19.17 10.53
C GLY A 329 7.82 -18.41 10.65
N GLU A 330 6.92 -18.46 9.63
CA GLU A 330 5.54 -17.97 9.70
C GLU A 330 4.58 -19.16 9.49
N SER A 331 3.84 -19.48 10.52
CA SER A 331 2.89 -20.60 10.50
C SER A 331 1.44 -20.17 10.26
N ARG A 332 1.13 -18.88 10.30
CA ARG A 332 -0.21 -18.34 10.05
C ARG A 332 -0.46 -18.18 8.56
N SER A 333 -1.73 -18.10 8.16
CA SER A 333 -2.09 -17.81 6.79
C SER A 333 -1.91 -16.33 6.48
N VAL A 334 -1.03 -15.98 5.54
CA VAL A 334 -0.70 -14.62 5.16
C VAL A 334 -1.39 -14.26 3.83
N ASP A 335 -2.50 -13.51 3.87
CA ASP A 335 -3.16 -12.97 2.67
C ASP A 335 -2.76 -11.51 2.43
N ASP A 336 -1.47 -11.27 2.19
CA ASP A 336 -0.98 -9.93 1.84
C ASP A 336 0.01 -9.99 0.68
N GLN A 337 0.30 -8.85 0.06
CA GLN A 337 1.44 -8.69 -0.84
C GLN A 337 2.62 -8.23 -0.02
N VAL A 338 3.62 -9.09 0.11
CA VAL A 338 4.81 -8.79 0.92
C VAL A 338 5.60 -7.62 0.36
N GLU A 339 6.30 -6.90 1.25
CA GLU A 339 7.24 -5.82 0.91
C GLU A 339 8.65 -6.22 1.29
N TRP A 340 9.66 -5.88 0.49
CA TRP A 340 11.05 -6.14 0.81
C TRP A 340 11.66 -5.03 1.67
N ASN A 341 12.24 -5.40 2.80
CA ASN A 341 13.14 -4.56 3.57
C ASN A 341 14.59 -4.96 3.29
N GLY A 342 15.24 -4.23 2.39
CA GLY A 342 16.49 -4.69 1.79
C GLY A 342 16.30 -5.94 0.94
N ASN A 343 17.36 -6.77 0.84
CA ASN A 343 17.28 -8.03 0.12
C ASN A 343 16.98 -9.22 1.03
N ASP A 344 17.00 -9.06 2.34
CA ASP A 344 17.11 -10.18 3.27
C ASP A 344 15.88 -10.37 4.15
N GLU A 345 14.91 -9.44 4.10
CA GLU A 345 13.73 -9.49 4.96
C GLU A 345 12.45 -9.15 4.17
N LEU A 346 11.36 -9.83 4.50
CA LEU A 346 10.02 -9.59 3.97
C LEU A 346 9.11 -9.04 5.06
N LEU A 347 8.36 -7.99 4.74
CA LEU A 347 7.35 -7.38 5.60
C LEU A 347 5.95 -7.72 5.08
N TYR A 348 5.01 -7.95 5.98
CA TYR A 348 3.61 -8.23 5.68
C TYR A 348 2.72 -7.86 6.86
N ALA A 349 1.45 -7.61 6.61
CA ALA A 349 0.49 -7.26 7.64
C ALA A 349 -0.34 -8.49 8.06
N MET A 350 -0.59 -8.58 9.37
CA MET A 350 -1.44 -9.62 9.95
C MET A 350 -2.46 -9.01 10.92
N PRO A 351 -3.72 -9.49 10.93
CA PRO A 351 -4.69 -9.09 11.93
C PRO A 351 -4.20 -9.41 13.35
N LEU A 352 -4.55 -8.56 14.33
CA LEU A 352 -4.23 -8.80 15.74
C LEU A 352 -4.94 -10.03 16.29
N ASP A 353 -6.17 -10.26 15.86
CA ASP A 353 -6.93 -11.47 16.21
C ASP A 353 -6.91 -12.44 15.04
N SER A 354 -6.40 -13.65 15.29
CA SER A 354 -6.42 -14.76 14.33
C SER A 354 -7.85 -15.21 13.95
N GLN A 355 -8.87 -14.77 14.67
CA GLN A 355 -10.28 -15.03 14.40
C GLN A 355 -10.90 -14.14 13.32
N GLN A 356 -10.12 -13.30 12.62
CA GLN A 356 -10.40 -12.74 11.29
C GLN A 356 -11.25 -11.48 11.15
N SER A 357 -11.62 -10.79 12.20
CA SER A 357 -12.39 -9.57 12.03
C SER A 357 -11.76 -8.32 12.65
N SER A 358 -10.53 -8.41 13.12
CA SER A 358 -9.87 -7.24 13.68
C SER A 358 -9.58 -6.23 12.55
N ALA A 359 -10.15 -5.03 12.69
CA ALA A 359 -9.80 -3.89 11.87
C ALA A 359 -8.36 -3.43 12.13
N GLU A 360 -7.77 -3.90 13.23
CA GLU A 360 -6.41 -3.61 13.65
C GLU A 360 -5.46 -4.72 13.17
N THR A 361 -4.31 -4.31 12.67
CA THR A 361 -3.27 -5.19 12.13
C THR A 361 -1.91 -4.76 12.65
N ASP A 362 -0.98 -5.71 12.74
CA ASP A 362 0.43 -5.44 12.94
C ASP A 362 1.23 -5.77 11.68
N VAL A 363 2.31 -5.04 11.44
CA VAL A 363 3.31 -5.42 10.43
C VAL A 363 4.32 -6.36 11.07
N TRP A 364 4.55 -7.48 10.39
CA TRP A 364 5.50 -8.52 10.76
C TRP A 364 6.64 -8.56 9.76
N ALA A 365 7.76 -9.07 10.19
CA ALA A 365 8.98 -9.23 9.41
C ALA A 365 9.48 -10.67 9.51
N ILE A 366 9.94 -11.23 8.39
CA ILE A 366 10.53 -12.57 8.32
C ILE A 366 11.78 -12.56 7.43
N ALA A 367 12.85 -13.21 7.89
CA ALA A 367 14.06 -13.34 7.10
C ALA A 367 13.81 -14.21 5.85
N ALA A 368 14.26 -13.72 4.68
CA ALA A 368 14.06 -14.38 3.39
C ALA A 368 14.83 -15.71 3.25
N ASP A 369 15.77 -15.99 4.15
CA ASP A 369 16.50 -17.26 4.20
C ASP A 369 15.73 -18.36 4.97
N GLY A 370 14.62 -18.00 5.64
CA GLY A 370 13.73 -18.89 6.37
C GLY A 370 14.32 -19.51 7.64
N LYS A 371 15.44 -18.99 8.16
CA LYS A 371 16.13 -19.57 9.33
C LYS A 371 15.59 -19.10 10.66
N THR A 372 14.91 -17.96 10.69
CA THR A 372 14.41 -17.34 11.93
C THR A 372 12.89 -17.25 11.92
N PRO A 373 12.24 -17.35 13.11
CA PRO A 373 10.82 -17.08 13.23
C PRO A 373 10.46 -15.65 12.81
N ALA A 374 9.23 -15.47 12.33
CA ALA A 374 8.68 -14.15 12.09
C ALA A 374 8.61 -13.36 13.41
N ARG A 375 8.91 -12.07 13.33
CA ARG A 375 8.84 -11.13 14.46
C ARG A 375 7.88 -9.99 14.13
N ARG A 376 7.18 -9.46 15.12
CA ARG A 376 6.41 -8.24 14.96
C ARG A 376 7.38 -7.07 14.78
N LEU A 377 7.18 -6.28 13.72
CA LEU A 377 7.99 -5.11 13.41
C LEU A 377 7.31 -3.82 13.89
N ALA A 378 6.03 -3.64 13.56
CA ALA A 378 5.30 -2.43 13.94
C ALA A 378 3.86 -2.74 14.31
N ARG A 379 3.39 -2.14 15.42
CA ARG A 379 2.00 -2.30 15.89
C ARG A 379 1.07 -1.38 15.12
N PHE A 380 -0.21 -1.80 15.02
CA PHE A 380 -1.27 -1.00 14.43
C PHE A 380 -0.92 -0.40 13.07
N ALA A 381 -0.39 -1.24 12.20
CA ALA A 381 0.10 -0.86 10.88
C ALA A 381 -0.33 -1.88 9.82
N PHE A 382 -0.54 -1.38 8.58
CA PHE A 382 -0.97 -2.14 7.43
C PHE A 382 -0.34 -1.59 6.15
N SER A 383 -0.24 -2.41 5.09
CA SER A 383 0.27 -1.99 3.78
C SER A 383 1.66 -1.34 3.87
N PRO A 384 2.68 -2.01 4.44
CA PRO A 384 4.01 -1.43 4.57
C PRO A 384 4.61 -1.15 3.19
N ALA A 385 5.24 0.02 3.03
CA ALA A 385 5.98 0.41 1.84
C ALA A 385 7.31 1.03 2.28
N VAL A 386 8.42 0.32 2.07
CA VAL A 386 9.75 0.76 2.50
C VAL A 386 10.24 1.87 1.57
N SER A 387 10.54 3.03 2.16
CA SER A 387 11.15 4.16 1.46
C SER A 387 12.66 4.01 1.46
N ARG A 388 13.24 4.08 0.28
CA ARG A 388 14.68 3.94 0.04
C ARG A 388 15.24 5.18 -0.60
#